data_9f1969619d41a468f93a183bd481112f
#
_entry.id   9f1969619d41a468f93a183bd481112f
#
_cell.length_a   1.000
_cell.length_b   1.000
_cell.length_c   1.000
_cell.angle_alpha   90.00
_cell.angle_beta   90.00
_cell.angle_gamma   90.00
#
_symmetry.space_group_name_H-M   'P 1'
#
loop_
_entity.id
_entity.type
_entity.pdbx_description
1 polymer ?
#
loop_
_entity_poly.entity_id
_entity_poly.type
_entity_poly.pdbx_seq_one_letter_code
_entity_poly.pdbx_strand_id
1 'polypeptide(L)'
;MPNSHWTPADIPDLKGRTALITGANSGIGYRTAQVLAEHGARILLTGRRPDALADAARRLRADVPGAHLETVELDLGDLAAIRDAAAPLAAGETLDLLINNAGVMDVPERRLTRDGLELTVGTNHLGHFALTAHLMPSLQRSSAARVVTVSAVAAAWRAGDLADLMSERSYRPMSAYAKSKRANVVFTQELARRFAGSAHRAVVVHPGSAVTNLQRHTSASRTGRLFVALASRTLMGSPDGAAWPSLFAATHPEVTNGAYLGPAGRDQTSGTPEPVRLPAGADGPDLGAWLWRESERLTGVTFPVPQT
;
A
#
# COMPACT_ATOMS: atom_id res chain seq x y z
N MET A 1 13.20 11.92 -18.93
CA MET A 1 14.30 11.14 -18.32
C MET A 1 14.02 11.08 -16.85
N PRO A 2 13.93 9.90 -16.20
CA PRO A 2 13.75 9.86 -14.76
C PRO A 2 14.97 10.52 -14.11
N ASN A 3 14.71 11.38 -13.13
CA ASN A 3 15.71 12.13 -12.39
C ASN A 3 16.56 11.13 -11.59
N SER A 4 17.74 10.77 -12.10
CA SER A 4 18.65 9.77 -11.50
C SER A 4 19.15 10.12 -10.09
N HIS A 5 18.72 11.26 -9.57
CA HIS A 5 19.15 11.81 -8.27
C HIS A 5 18.03 12.19 -7.32
N TRP A 6 16.77 11.80 -7.59
CA TRP A 6 15.66 12.15 -6.69
C TRP A 6 15.86 11.59 -5.28
N THR A 7 15.59 12.42 -4.31
CA THR A 7 15.64 12.12 -2.86
C THR A 7 14.40 12.69 -2.19
N PRO A 8 14.07 12.29 -0.95
CA PRO A 8 12.98 12.92 -0.19
C PRO A 8 13.09 14.43 -0.03
N ALA A 9 14.29 15.01 -0.13
CA ALA A 9 14.47 16.47 -0.08
C ALA A 9 13.86 17.21 -1.28
N ASP A 10 13.57 16.50 -2.38
CA ASP A 10 12.95 17.05 -3.58
C ASP A 10 11.40 17.07 -3.50
N ILE A 11 10.83 16.60 -2.38
CA ILE A 11 9.38 16.64 -2.17
C ILE A 11 8.94 18.10 -1.99
N PRO A 12 7.90 18.56 -2.72
CA PRO A 12 7.41 19.92 -2.58
C PRO A 12 6.76 20.17 -1.22
N ASP A 13 6.46 21.44 -0.91
CA ASP A 13 5.63 21.79 0.25
C ASP A 13 4.24 21.15 0.12
N LEU A 14 3.85 20.39 1.14
CA LEU A 14 2.57 19.65 1.21
C LEU A 14 1.57 20.28 2.19
N LYS A 15 1.79 21.53 2.63
CA LYS A 15 0.83 22.24 3.47
C LYS A 15 -0.55 22.27 2.82
N GLY A 16 -1.59 21.99 3.61
CA GLY A 16 -2.96 21.89 3.12
C GLY A 16 -3.31 20.57 2.45
N ARG A 17 -2.35 19.64 2.29
CA ARG A 17 -2.60 18.28 1.80
C ARG A 17 -2.82 17.31 2.95
N THR A 18 -3.81 16.42 2.78
CA THR A 18 -4.10 15.34 3.73
C THR A 18 -3.69 13.99 3.16
N ALA A 19 -2.93 13.23 3.92
CA ALA A 19 -2.47 11.88 3.57
C ALA A 19 -2.98 10.84 4.57
N LEU A 20 -3.61 9.78 4.10
CA LEU A 20 -3.94 8.59 4.88
C LEU A 20 -3.00 7.46 4.53
N ILE A 21 -2.34 6.88 5.54
CA ILE A 21 -1.37 5.79 5.35
C ILE A 21 -1.79 4.57 6.16
N THR A 22 -2.03 3.45 5.49
CA THR A 22 -2.35 2.20 6.18
C THR A 22 -1.10 1.52 6.73
N GLY A 23 -1.18 0.99 7.96
CA GLY A 23 -0.05 0.34 8.64
C GLY A 23 1.08 1.32 9.00
N ALA A 24 0.73 2.56 9.34
CA ALA A 24 1.68 3.64 9.62
C ALA A 24 2.34 3.56 11.00
N ASN A 25 2.03 2.56 11.81
CA ASN A 25 2.61 2.41 13.15
C ASN A 25 4.05 1.87 13.15
N SER A 26 4.56 1.41 12.01
CA SER A 26 5.94 0.86 11.90
C SER A 26 6.43 0.76 10.46
N GLY A 27 7.74 0.53 10.29
CA GLY A 27 8.37 0.18 9.00
C GLY A 27 8.19 1.25 7.93
N ILE A 28 7.89 0.81 6.70
CA ILE A 28 7.75 1.67 5.52
C ILE A 28 6.63 2.70 5.71
N GLY A 29 5.47 2.26 6.25
CA GLY A 29 4.34 3.17 6.49
C GLY A 29 4.66 4.29 7.47
N TYR A 30 5.38 3.98 8.57
CA TYR A 30 5.83 4.99 9.53
C TYR A 30 6.81 5.98 8.88
N ARG A 31 7.81 5.48 8.13
CA ARG A 31 8.78 6.36 7.48
C ARG A 31 8.13 7.22 6.38
N THR A 32 7.19 6.66 5.62
CA THR A 32 6.40 7.42 4.64
C THR A 32 5.62 8.55 5.34
N ALA A 33 4.94 8.24 6.45
CA ALA A 33 4.20 9.23 7.24
C ALA A 33 5.11 10.33 7.78
N GLN A 34 6.29 9.96 8.30
CA GLN A 34 7.26 10.90 8.84
C GLN A 34 7.73 11.89 7.77
N VAL A 35 8.16 11.40 6.61
CA VAL A 35 8.66 12.26 5.54
C VAL A 35 7.57 13.19 4.99
N LEU A 36 6.34 12.69 4.78
CA LEU A 36 5.24 13.54 4.34
C LEU A 36 4.89 14.61 5.39
N ALA A 37 4.99 14.30 6.68
CA ALA A 37 4.82 15.27 7.77
C ALA A 37 5.94 16.31 7.81
N GLU A 38 7.21 15.92 7.58
CA GLU A 38 8.36 16.82 7.44
C GLU A 38 8.14 17.87 6.36
N HIS A 39 7.37 17.54 5.32
CA HIS A 39 6.98 18.44 4.23
C HIS A 39 5.62 19.14 4.44
N GLY A 40 5.04 19.05 5.63
CA GLY A 40 3.87 19.83 6.03
C GLY A 40 2.50 19.18 5.77
N ALA A 41 2.43 17.94 5.31
CA ALA A 41 1.15 17.25 5.14
C ALA A 41 0.48 16.96 6.50
N ARG A 42 -0.87 17.04 6.54
CA ARG A 42 -1.67 16.44 7.61
C ARG A 42 -1.70 14.93 7.41
N ILE A 43 -1.33 14.17 8.44
CA ILE A 43 -1.21 12.72 8.37
C ILE A 43 -2.28 12.02 9.20
N LEU A 44 -3.04 11.15 8.55
CA LEU A 44 -3.94 10.19 9.19
C LEU A 44 -3.19 8.84 9.29
N LEU A 45 -2.66 8.56 10.49
CA LEU A 45 -1.95 7.31 10.79
C LEU A 45 -2.97 6.21 11.05
N THR A 46 -2.98 5.14 10.27
CA THR A 46 -3.92 4.06 10.51
C THR A 46 -3.26 2.73 10.85
N GLY A 47 -3.94 1.94 11.65
CA GLY A 47 -3.53 0.60 12.07
C GLY A 47 -4.53 -0.03 13.03
N ARG A 48 -4.40 -1.34 13.25
CA ARG A 48 -5.38 -2.12 14.02
C ARG A 48 -5.19 -2.11 15.55
N ARG A 49 -4.12 -1.50 16.06
CA ARG A 49 -3.82 -1.47 17.50
C ARG A 49 -3.69 -0.02 17.96
N PRO A 50 -4.62 0.47 18.77
CA PRO A 50 -4.63 1.86 19.24
C PRO A 50 -3.37 2.25 20.04
N ASP A 51 -2.86 1.34 20.89
CA ASP A 51 -1.63 1.54 21.67
C ASP A 51 -0.40 1.77 20.78
N ALA A 52 -0.26 0.95 19.73
CA ALA A 52 0.84 1.07 18.78
C ALA A 52 0.72 2.32 17.88
N LEU A 53 -0.52 2.75 17.57
CA LEU A 53 -0.77 3.99 16.85
C LEU A 53 -0.42 5.21 17.72
N ALA A 54 -0.87 5.21 18.97
CA ALA A 54 -0.55 6.29 19.92
C ALA A 54 0.96 6.42 20.15
N ASP A 55 1.68 5.29 20.26
CA ASP A 55 3.14 5.27 20.36
C ASP A 55 3.81 5.83 19.10
N ALA A 56 3.36 5.41 17.91
CA ALA A 56 3.87 5.93 16.65
C ALA A 56 3.63 7.43 16.50
N ALA A 57 2.43 7.91 16.83
CA ALA A 57 2.10 9.33 16.78
C ALA A 57 2.95 10.16 17.76
N ARG A 58 3.22 9.63 18.98
CA ARG A 58 4.09 10.28 19.95
C ARG A 58 5.52 10.41 19.43
N ARG A 59 6.09 9.33 18.89
CA ARG A 59 7.43 9.33 18.29
C ARG A 59 7.50 10.31 17.12
N LEU A 60 6.51 10.29 16.24
CA LEU A 60 6.50 11.15 15.06
C LEU A 60 6.39 12.64 15.43
N ARG A 61 5.61 12.99 16.48
CA ARG A 61 5.59 14.37 17.01
C ARG A 61 6.93 14.80 17.63
N ALA A 62 7.68 13.86 18.21
CA ALA A 62 9.03 14.15 18.71
C ALA A 62 10.03 14.38 17.57
N ASP A 63 9.94 13.56 16.51
CA ASP A 63 10.83 13.64 15.34
C ASP A 63 10.50 14.85 14.45
N VAL A 64 9.21 15.23 14.36
CA VAL A 64 8.70 16.32 13.51
C VAL A 64 7.85 17.27 14.37
N PRO A 65 8.47 18.23 15.08
CA PRO A 65 7.74 19.21 15.89
C PRO A 65 6.74 20.02 15.05
N GLY A 66 5.50 20.12 15.53
CA GLY A 66 4.43 20.83 14.82
C GLY A 66 3.70 20.01 13.74
N ALA A 67 4.02 18.72 13.58
CA ALA A 67 3.30 17.85 12.64
C ALA A 67 1.81 17.73 12.99
N HIS A 68 0.96 17.87 11.98
CA HIS A 68 -0.49 17.67 12.09
C HIS A 68 -0.80 16.16 11.94
N LEU A 69 -1.01 15.49 13.07
CA LEU A 69 -1.20 14.03 13.12
C LEU A 69 -2.50 13.65 13.79
N GLU A 70 -3.22 12.74 13.18
CA GLU A 70 -4.37 12.04 13.75
C GLU A 70 -4.19 10.54 13.63
N THR A 71 -4.80 9.81 14.54
CA THR A 71 -4.79 8.34 14.53
C THR A 71 -6.19 7.81 14.25
N VAL A 72 -6.29 6.85 13.34
CA VAL A 72 -7.55 6.20 12.99
C VAL A 72 -7.36 4.69 13.16
N GLU A 73 -8.11 4.10 14.07
CA GLU A 73 -8.12 2.64 14.21
C GLU A 73 -8.73 2.01 12.97
N LEU A 74 -8.01 1.07 12.37
CA LEU A 74 -8.40 0.41 11.14
C LEU A 74 -7.86 -1.01 11.08
N ASP A 75 -8.76 -2.00 11.09
CA ASP A 75 -8.43 -3.38 10.76
C ASP A 75 -8.89 -3.70 9.32
N LEU A 76 -7.91 -3.90 8.43
CA LEU A 76 -8.18 -4.27 7.03
C LEU A 76 -8.71 -5.72 6.87
N GLY A 77 -8.71 -6.50 7.93
CA GLY A 77 -9.34 -7.82 7.98
C GLY A 77 -10.79 -7.80 8.50
N ASP A 78 -11.42 -6.61 8.60
CA ASP A 78 -12.79 -6.44 9.08
C ASP A 78 -13.48 -5.36 8.22
N LEU A 79 -14.39 -5.75 7.34
CA LEU A 79 -15.07 -4.86 6.40
C LEU A 79 -15.97 -3.83 7.13
N ALA A 80 -16.53 -4.20 8.28
CA ALA A 80 -17.30 -3.25 9.09
C ALA A 80 -16.38 -2.19 9.72
N ALA A 81 -15.23 -2.58 10.26
CA ALA A 81 -14.24 -1.64 10.78
C ALA A 81 -13.71 -0.69 9.69
N ILE A 82 -13.52 -1.18 8.46
CA ILE A 82 -13.12 -0.34 7.30
C ILE A 82 -14.18 0.70 7.00
N ARG A 83 -15.46 0.31 6.90
CA ARG A 83 -16.57 1.22 6.64
C ARG A 83 -16.67 2.28 7.73
N ASP A 84 -16.62 1.88 9.00
CA ASP A 84 -16.80 2.77 10.15
C ASP A 84 -15.63 3.76 10.28
N ALA A 85 -14.40 3.34 9.99
CA ALA A 85 -13.22 4.21 9.96
C ALA A 85 -13.26 5.20 8.78
N ALA A 86 -13.78 4.80 7.63
CA ALA A 86 -13.85 5.65 6.44
C ALA A 86 -15.02 6.65 6.48
N ALA A 87 -16.12 6.34 7.16
CA ALA A 87 -17.34 7.13 7.13
C ALA A 87 -17.17 8.60 7.54
N PRO A 88 -16.46 8.96 8.64
CA PRO A 88 -16.26 10.36 9.01
C PRO A 88 -15.46 11.12 7.95
N LEU A 89 -14.46 10.50 7.36
CA LEU A 89 -13.63 11.09 6.32
C LEU A 89 -14.46 11.31 5.03
N ALA A 90 -15.24 10.30 4.65
CA ALA A 90 -16.11 10.38 3.47
C ALA A 90 -17.18 11.47 3.60
N ALA A 91 -17.63 11.79 4.81
CA ALA A 91 -18.68 12.78 5.06
C ALA A 91 -18.25 14.23 4.80
N GLY A 92 -16.99 14.60 5.03
CA GLY A 92 -16.59 16.02 4.94
C GLY A 92 -15.12 16.30 4.63
N GLU A 93 -14.23 15.32 4.77
CA GLU A 93 -12.80 15.54 4.63
C GLU A 93 -12.34 15.44 3.16
N THR A 94 -11.38 16.27 2.78
CA THR A 94 -10.63 16.10 1.52
C THR A 94 -9.43 15.21 1.77
N LEU A 95 -9.26 14.21 0.93
CA LEU A 95 -8.11 13.30 0.96
C LEU A 95 -7.30 13.45 -0.33
N ASP A 96 -6.06 13.92 -0.21
CA ASP A 96 -5.18 14.12 -1.36
C ASP A 96 -4.34 12.88 -1.66
N LEU A 97 -3.91 12.17 -0.62
CA LEU A 97 -3.01 11.02 -0.75
C LEU A 97 -3.57 9.83 0.06
N LEU A 98 -3.84 8.74 -0.62
CA LEU A 98 -4.16 7.45 0.00
C LEU A 98 -3.01 6.48 -0.25
N ILE A 99 -2.31 6.06 0.82
CA ILE A 99 -1.21 5.11 0.73
C ILE A 99 -1.67 3.76 1.28
N ASN A 100 -2.04 2.86 0.40
CA ASN A 100 -2.40 1.47 0.68
C ASN A 100 -1.13 0.65 0.93
N ASN A 101 -0.54 0.79 2.14
CA ASN A 101 0.78 0.24 2.48
C ASN A 101 0.69 -1.01 3.36
N ALA A 102 -0.29 -1.13 4.24
CA ALA A 102 -0.41 -2.24 5.18
C ALA A 102 -0.40 -3.61 4.48
N GLY A 103 0.03 -4.63 5.22
CA GLY A 103 -0.03 -5.99 4.70
C GLY A 103 0.46 -7.02 5.70
N VAL A 104 0.13 -8.27 5.41
CA VAL A 104 0.63 -9.46 6.10
C VAL A 104 1.32 -10.37 5.10
N MET A 105 2.29 -11.14 5.57
CA MET A 105 3.08 -12.06 4.75
C MET A 105 3.37 -13.33 5.55
N ASP A 106 3.52 -14.44 4.83
CA ASP A 106 3.99 -15.71 5.38
C ASP A 106 3.12 -16.22 6.56
N VAL A 107 1.82 -16.13 6.40
CA VAL A 107 0.85 -16.72 7.34
C VAL A 107 0.94 -18.24 7.21
N PRO A 108 1.36 -18.99 8.25
CA PRO A 108 1.75 -20.42 8.09
C PRO A 108 0.60 -21.31 7.61
N GLU A 109 -0.63 -21.03 8.02
CA GLU A 109 -1.82 -21.80 7.71
C GLU A 109 -2.88 -20.90 7.07
N ARG A 110 -3.75 -21.47 6.24
CA ARG A 110 -4.90 -20.74 5.71
C ARG A 110 -5.83 -20.31 6.83
N ARG A 111 -5.94 -19.02 7.03
CA ARG A 111 -6.83 -18.38 8.02
C ARG A 111 -7.80 -17.47 7.31
N LEU A 112 -8.92 -17.22 7.93
CA LEU A 112 -9.95 -16.33 7.43
C LEU A 112 -9.99 -15.04 8.26
N THR A 113 -10.38 -13.95 7.61
CA THR A 113 -10.79 -12.70 8.26
C THR A 113 -12.14 -12.91 8.94
N ARG A 114 -12.63 -11.89 9.65
CA ARG A 114 -13.96 -11.89 10.24
C ARG A 114 -15.06 -12.11 9.19
N ASP A 115 -14.85 -11.64 7.98
CA ASP A 115 -15.81 -11.72 6.87
C ASP A 115 -15.65 -12.98 6.02
N GLY A 116 -14.84 -13.96 6.45
CA GLY A 116 -14.64 -15.21 5.75
C GLY A 116 -13.68 -15.14 4.57
N LEU A 117 -12.93 -14.06 4.41
CA LEU A 117 -11.94 -13.90 3.35
C LEU A 117 -10.59 -14.53 3.76
N GLU A 118 -9.83 -15.08 2.79
CA GLU A 118 -8.48 -15.56 3.10
C GLU A 118 -7.64 -14.39 3.65
N LEU A 119 -6.98 -14.60 4.78
CA LEU A 119 -6.39 -13.53 5.59
C LEU A 119 -5.39 -12.66 4.83
N THR A 120 -4.55 -13.26 3.97
CA THR A 120 -3.51 -12.51 3.25
C THR A 120 -4.10 -11.67 2.13
N VAL A 121 -4.95 -12.26 1.31
CA VAL A 121 -5.66 -11.55 0.23
C VAL A 121 -6.70 -10.59 0.81
N GLY A 122 -7.41 -11.01 1.84
CA GLY A 122 -8.39 -10.20 2.56
C GLY A 122 -7.77 -8.90 3.07
N THR A 123 -6.65 -9.00 3.79
CA THR A 123 -5.96 -7.82 4.36
C THR A 123 -5.24 -6.99 3.29
N ASN A 124 -4.44 -7.65 2.42
CA ASN A 124 -3.51 -6.94 1.53
C ASN A 124 -4.20 -6.32 0.31
N HIS A 125 -5.29 -6.92 -0.15
CA HIS A 125 -6.01 -6.51 -1.36
C HIS A 125 -7.46 -6.11 -1.08
N LEU A 126 -8.31 -7.02 -0.62
CA LEU A 126 -9.76 -6.78 -0.51
C LEU A 126 -10.08 -5.69 0.51
N GLY A 127 -9.37 -5.64 1.63
CA GLY A 127 -9.49 -4.56 2.62
C GLY A 127 -9.09 -3.20 2.06
N HIS A 128 -8.02 -3.13 1.27
CA HIS A 128 -7.63 -1.89 0.59
C HIS A 128 -8.60 -1.51 -0.54
N PHE A 129 -9.14 -2.49 -1.26
CA PHE A 129 -10.20 -2.27 -2.23
C PHE A 129 -11.41 -1.61 -1.56
N ALA A 130 -11.92 -2.20 -0.48
CA ALA A 130 -13.06 -1.67 0.27
C ALA A 130 -12.76 -0.28 0.87
N LEU A 131 -11.58 -0.09 1.46
CA LEU A 131 -11.15 1.19 2.00
C LEU A 131 -11.11 2.28 0.91
N THR A 132 -10.50 1.98 -0.23
CA THR A 132 -10.42 2.93 -1.35
C THR A 132 -11.82 3.29 -1.86
N ALA A 133 -12.72 2.31 -1.96
CA ALA A 133 -14.10 2.54 -2.36
C ALA A 133 -14.85 3.46 -1.38
N HIS A 134 -14.75 3.21 -0.08
CA HIS A 134 -15.39 4.03 0.95
C HIS A 134 -14.79 5.45 1.04
N LEU A 135 -13.50 5.62 0.75
CA LEU A 135 -12.82 6.92 0.74
C LEU A 135 -12.96 7.67 -0.60
N MET A 136 -13.60 7.08 -1.62
CA MET A 136 -13.74 7.71 -2.93
C MET A 136 -14.39 9.10 -2.87
N PRO A 137 -15.44 9.36 -2.05
CA PRO A 137 -15.99 10.72 -1.92
C PRO A 137 -14.95 11.74 -1.40
N SER A 138 -14.05 11.34 -0.48
CA SER A 138 -12.97 12.18 0.02
C SER A 138 -11.89 12.46 -1.03
N LEU A 139 -11.53 11.43 -1.79
CA LEU A 139 -10.56 11.54 -2.89
C LEU A 139 -11.08 12.44 -4.01
N GLN A 140 -12.38 12.36 -4.33
CA GLN A 140 -13.01 13.19 -5.35
C GLN A 140 -13.09 14.68 -4.98
N ARG A 141 -13.04 15.04 -3.69
CA ARG A 141 -12.95 16.46 -3.27
C ARG A 141 -11.57 17.06 -3.53
N SER A 142 -10.53 16.25 -3.66
CA SER A 142 -9.22 16.75 -4.05
C SER A 142 -9.19 17.08 -5.54
N SER A 143 -8.53 18.17 -5.91
CA SER A 143 -8.32 18.53 -7.31
C SER A 143 -7.44 17.55 -8.09
N ALA A 144 -6.57 16.79 -7.38
CA ALA A 144 -5.62 15.84 -7.99
C ALA A 144 -5.18 14.79 -6.95
N ALA A 145 -6.13 13.96 -6.50
CA ALA A 145 -5.83 12.90 -5.55
C ALA A 145 -4.92 11.81 -6.14
N ARG A 146 -4.12 11.19 -5.26
CA ARG A 146 -3.30 10.03 -5.62
C ARG A 146 -3.59 8.85 -4.71
N VAL A 147 -3.83 7.70 -5.32
CA VAL A 147 -3.92 6.40 -4.63
C VAL A 147 -2.64 5.63 -4.94
N VAL A 148 -1.80 5.43 -3.94
CA VAL A 148 -0.54 4.67 -4.04
C VAL A 148 -0.73 3.31 -3.39
N THR A 149 -0.60 2.24 -4.16
CA THR A 149 -0.78 0.87 -3.64
C THR A 149 0.56 0.14 -3.58
N VAL A 150 0.92 -0.33 -2.39
CA VAL A 150 2.18 -1.03 -2.18
C VAL A 150 2.04 -2.51 -2.55
N SER A 151 2.77 -2.90 -3.59
CA SER A 151 2.95 -4.26 -4.04
C SER A 151 4.29 -4.85 -3.56
N ALA A 152 4.83 -5.82 -4.26
CA ALA A 152 6.14 -6.42 -4.01
C ALA A 152 6.67 -7.08 -5.29
N VAL A 153 7.97 -7.36 -5.36
CA VAL A 153 8.58 -8.16 -6.43
C VAL A 153 7.89 -9.53 -6.58
N ALA A 154 7.31 -10.06 -5.50
CA ALA A 154 6.54 -11.30 -5.49
C ALA A 154 5.31 -11.28 -6.43
N ALA A 155 4.80 -10.11 -6.81
CA ALA A 155 3.72 -9.97 -7.78
C ALA A 155 4.04 -10.56 -9.17
N ALA A 156 5.31 -10.65 -9.52
CA ALA A 156 5.81 -11.24 -10.76
C ALA A 156 6.05 -12.76 -10.69
N TRP A 157 5.93 -13.38 -9.51
CA TRP A 157 6.15 -14.82 -9.36
C TRP A 157 5.01 -15.63 -10.00
N ARG A 158 5.34 -16.80 -10.57
CA ARG A 158 4.34 -17.73 -11.13
C ARG A 158 3.29 -18.17 -10.10
N ALA A 159 3.63 -18.19 -8.83
CA ALA A 159 2.73 -18.49 -7.71
C ALA A 159 1.59 -17.46 -7.52
N GLY A 160 1.60 -16.34 -8.24
CA GLY A 160 0.60 -15.27 -8.18
C GLY A 160 -0.59 -15.46 -9.11
N ASP A 161 -0.92 -16.70 -9.54
CA ASP A 161 -2.13 -16.95 -10.31
C ASP A 161 -3.40 -16.60 -9.50
N LEU A 162 -4.24 -15.73 -10.06
CA LEU A 162 -5.45 -15.23 -9.44
C LEU A 162 -6.68 -16.15 -9.59
N ALA A 163 -6.59 -17.21 -10.40
CA ALA A 163 -7.71 -18.15 -10.62
C ALA A 163 -8.19 -18.87 -9.34
N ASP A 164 -7.39 -18.88 -8.28
CA ASP A 164 -7.74 -19.35 -6.94
C ASP A 164 -7.38 -18.26 -5.94
N LEU A 165 -8.01 -17.07 -6.10
CA LEU A 165 -7.70 -15.87 -5.32
C LEU A 165 -7.77 -16.13 -3.83
N MET A 166 -8.79 -16.85 -3.37
CA MET A 166 -9.05 -17.17 -1.96
C MET A 166 -8.28 -18.40 -1.46
N SER A 167 -7.40 -18.99 -2.30
CA SER A 167 -6.62 -20.19 -1.94
C SER A 167 -7.46 -21.34 -1.37
N GLU A 168 -8.64 -21.57 -1.95
CA GLU A 168 -9.57 -22.62 -1.49
C GLU A 168 -9.14 -24.01 -1.96
N ARG A 169 -8.52 -24.09 -3.16
CA ARG A 169 -8.04 -25.36 -3.74
C ARG A 169 -6.68 -25.76 -3.16
N SER A 170 -5.80 -24.80 -2.95
CA SER A 170 -4.48 -25.05 -2.34
C SER A 170 -3.93 -23.79 -1.67
N TYR A 171 -3.36 -23.98 -0.50
CA TYR A 171 -2.74 -22.91 0.27
C TYR A 171 -1.23 -23.12 0.43
N ARG A 172 -0.46 -22.09 0.10
CA ARG A 172 0.95 -21.94 0.45
C ARG A 172 1.18 -20.49 0.86
N PRO A 173 1.83 -20.21 2.00
CA PRO A 173 1.98 -18.84 2.53
C PRO A 173 2.48 -17.83 1.51
N MET A 174 3.59 -18.16 0.83
CA MET A 174 4.19 -17.26 -0.16
C MET A 174 3.39 -17.18 -1.47
N SER A 175 2.60 -18.20 -1.84
CA SER A 175 1.66 -18.10 -2.95
C SER A 175 0.51 -17.15 -2.64
N ALA A 176 -0.08 -17.24 -1.45
CA ALA A 176 -1.13 -16.32 -1.01
C ALA A 176 -0.62 -14.87 -0.99
N TYR A 177 0.61 -14.67 -0.51
CA TYR A 177 1.26 -13.36 -0.56
C TYR A 177 1.48 -12.88 -2.00
N ALA A 178 2.05 -13.70 -2.88
CA ALA A 178 2.26 -13.35 -4.28
C ALA A 178 0.95 -13.01 -5.00
N LYS A 179 -0.14 -13.78 -4.76
CA LYS A 179 -1.48 -13.49 -5.27
C LYS A 179 -1.97 -12.12 -4.80
N SER A 180 -1.88 -11.83 -3.49
CA SER A 180 -2.33 -10.56 -2.94
C SER A 180 -1.57 -9.36 -3.54
N LYS A 181 -0.26 -9.51 -3.78
CA LYS A 181 0.56 -8.44 -4.37
C LYS A 181 0.36 -8.29 -5.88
N ARG A 182 0.06 -9.39 -6.59
CA ARG A 182 -0.37 -9.33 -7.99
C ARG A 182 -1.75 -8.69 -8.12
N ALA A 183 -2.69 -9.03 -7.23
CA ALA A 183 -4.01 -8.40 -7.18
C ALA A 183 -3.90 -6.88 -6.96
N ASN A 184 -2.97 -6.42 -6.13
CA ASN A 184 -2.71 -4.99 -5.93
C ASN A 184 -2.22 -4.30 -7.22
N VAL A 185 -1.38 -4.96 -8.03
CA VAL A 185 -0.97 -4.41 -9.34
C VAL A 185 -2.16 -4.31 -10.27
N VAL A 186 -2.92 -5.41 -10.45
CA VAL A 186 -4.09 -5.46 -11.34
C VAL A 186 -5.17 -4.46 -10.91
N PHE A 187 -5.46 -4.37 -9.61
CA PHE A 187 -6.37 -3.38 -9.04
C PHE A 187 -5.97 -1.94 -9.39
N THR A 188 -4.68 -1.64 -9.22
CA THR A 188 -4.18 -0.28 -9.48
C THR A 188 -4.25 0.06 -10.97
N GLN A 189 -3.98 -0.90 -11.86
CA GLN A 189 -4.12 -0.70 -13.30
C GLN A 189 -5.59 -0.46 -13.69
N GLU A 190 -6.53 -1.19 -13.09
CA GLU A 190 -7.96 -0.98 -13.33
C GLU A 190 -8.44 0.35 -12.75
N LEU A 191 -7.99 0.73 -11.55
CA LEU A 191 -8.31 2.02 -10.96
C LEU A 191 -7.75 3.18 -11.80
N ALA A 192 -6.56 3.01 -12.37
CA ALA A 192 -5.98 3.99 -13.28
C ALA A 192 -6.82 4.16 -14.56
N ARG A 193 -7.35 3.07 -15.12
CA ARG A 193 -8.29 3.17 -16.26
C ARG A 193 -9.55 3.96 -15.88
N ARG A 194 -10.07 3.75 -14.69
CA ARG A 194 -11.26 4.45 -14.17
C ARG A 194 -11.00 5.92 -13.83
N PHE A 195 -9.74 6.29 -13.59
CA PHE A 195 -9.31 7.67 -13.42
C PHE A 195 -8.94 8.36 -14.74
N ALA A 196 -9.02 7.66 -15.88
CA ALA A 196 -8.70 8.25 -17.17
C ALA A 196 -9.59 9.49 -17.43
N GLY A 197 -8.97 10.54 -17.95
CA GLY A 197 -9.65 11.84 -18.19
C GLY A 197 -9.77 12.75 -16.95
N SER A 198 -9.43 12.26 -15.75
CA SER A 198 -9.37 13.08 -14.53
C SER A 198 -7.94 13.46 -14.16
N ALA A 199 -7.78 14.38 -13.20
CA ALA A 199 -6.47 14.70 -12.62
C ALA A 199 -6.02 13.69 -11.55
N HIS A 200 -6.89 12.75 -11.14
CA HIS A 200 -6.55 11.73 -10.16
C HIS A 200 -5.60 10.70 -10.74
N ARG A 201 -4.78 10.10 -9.89
CA ARG A 201 -3.81 9.09 -10.31
C ARG A 201 -3.83 7.88 -9.38
N ALA A 202 -3.83 6.69 -9.96
CA ALA A 202 -3.57 5.44 -9.27
C ALA A 202 -2.17 4.96 -9.66
N VAL A 203 -1.33 4.69 -8.68
CA VAL A 203 0.07 4.32 -8.87
C VAL A 203 0.38 3.10 -8.02
N VAL A 204 1.01 2.10 -8.61
CA VAL A 204 1.49 0.94 -7.86
C VAL A 204 2.99 1.04 -7.65
N VAL A 205 3.45 0.62 -6.46
CA VAL A 205 4.87 0.64 -6.12
C VAL A 205 5.31 -0.68 -5.50
N HIS A 206 6.59 -1.01 -5.60
CA HIS A 206 7.20 -1.99 -4.72
C HIS A 206 8.44 -1.41 -4.04
N PRO A 207 8.66 -1.74 -2.75
CA PRO A 207 9.71 -1.13 -1.94
C PRO A 207 11.10 -1.75 -2.16
N GLY A 208 11.24 -2.65 -3.13
CA GLY A 208 12.43 -3.49 -3.25
C GLY A 208 12.50 -4.56 -2.16
N SER A 209 13.72 -4.94 -1.79
CA SER A 209 13.99 -5.90 -0.71
C SER A 209 14.40 -5.15 0.56
N ALA A 210 13.45 -4.93 1.47
CA ALA A 210 13.72 -4.32 2.77
C ALA A 210 13.38 -5.27 3.92
N VAL A 211 14.18 -5.25 4.99
CA VAL A 211 13.82 -5.88 6.25
C VAL A 211 12.74 -5.04 6.91
N THR A 212 11.52 -5.52 6.86
CA THR A 212 10.40 -4.86 7.54
C THR A 212 9.83 -5.78 8.62
N ASN A 213 9.04 -5.20 9.54
CA ASN A 213 8.30 -5.94 10.55
C ASN A 213 7.31 -6.98 9.97
N LEU A 214 7.12 -6.99 8.65
CA LEU A 214 6.32 -7.97 7.93
C LEU A 214 6.85 -9.40 8.13
N GLN A 215 8.16 -9.56 8.39
CA GLN A 215 8.82 -10.85 8.61
C GLN A 215 8.73 -11.36 10.06
N ARG A 216 8.01 -10.70 10.96
CA ARG A 216 7.88 -11.13 12.37
C ARG A 216 7.18 -12.48 12.55
N HIS A 217 6.44 -12.93 11.54
CA HIS A 217 5.78 -14.24 11.54
C HIS A 217 6.65 -15.33 10.92
N THR A 218 7.78 -14.97 10.29
CA THR A 218 8.74 -15.93 9.72
C THR A 218 9.69 -16.42 10.78
N SER A 219 9.67 -17.72 10.99
CA SER A 219 10.64 -18.59 11.64
C SER A 219 10.56 -18.80 13.15
N ALA A 220 10.12 -19.97 13.47
CA ALA A 220 10.28 -20.62 14.76
C ALA A 220 11.71 -21.11 15.05
N SER A 221 12.72 -21.00 14.14
CA SER A 221 14.04 -21.53 14.37
C SER A 221 15.10 -20.44 14.68
N ARG A 222 15.93 -20.68 15.72
CA ARG A 222 17.02 -19.77 16.14
C ARG A 222 18.05 -19.54 15.02
N THR A 223 18.31 -20.53 14.19
CA THR A 223 19.26 -20.50 13.06
C THR A 223 18.71 -19.66 11.90
N GLY A 224 17.41 -19.72 11.62
CA GLY A 224 16.76 -18.89 10.61
C GLY A 224 16.79 -17.39 10.98
N ARG A 225 16.62 -17.06 12.27
CA ARG A 225 16.71 -15.68 12.78
C ARG A 225 18.10 -15.10 12.64
N LEU A 226 19.16 -15.90 12.86
CA LEU A 226 20.54 -15.46 12.73
C LEU A 226 20.91 -15.25 11.25
N PHE A 227 20.45 -16.12 10.36
CA PHE A 227 20.67 -16.01 8.92
C PHE A 227 19.95 -14.79 8.32
N VAL A 228 18.70 -14.55 8.72
CA VAL A 228 17.94 -13.34 8.33
C VAL A 228 18.62 -12.08 8.87
N ALA A 229 19.10 -12.06 10.11
CA ALA A 229 19.79 -10.92 10.69
C ALA A 229 21.15 -10.63 10.01
N LEU A 230 21.85 -11.66 9.51
CA LEU A 230 23.12 -11.48 8.80
C LEU A 230 22.89 -11.04 7.34
N ALA A 231 21.93 -11.65 6.64
CA ALA A 231 21.55 -11.29 5.29
C ALA A 231 20.95 -9.88 5.21
N SER A 232 20.25 -9.45 6.28
CA SER A 232 19.65 -8.12 6.36
C SER A 232 20.68 -6.98 6.43
N ARG A 233 21.89 -7.26 6.90
CA ARG A 233 22.96 -6.25 7.01
C ARG A 233 23.70 -5.96 5.70
N THR A 234 23.66 -6.87 4.74
CA THR A 234 24.50 -6.81 3.54
C THR A 234 23.74 -6.78 2.21
N LEU A 235 22.49 -7.27 2.17
CA LEU A 235 21.73 -7.47 0.93
C LEU A 235 20.38 -6.72 0.88
N MET A 236 19.93 -6.16 1.99
CA MET A 236 18.62 -5.51 2.08
C MET A 236 18.78 -4.01 2.30
N GLY A 237 18.02 -3.22 1.54
CA GLY A 237 17.99 -1.76 1.65
C GLY A 237 17.52 -1.28 3.03
N SER A 238 17.92 -0.07 3.43
CA SER A 238 17.44 0.54 4.66
C SER A 238 15.92 0.76 4.62
N PRO A 239 15.22 0.76 5.76
CA PRO A 239 13.80 1.15 5.82
C PRO A 239 13.53 2.51 5.19
N ASP A 240 14.49 3.41 5.23
CA ASP A 240 14.41 4.74 4.63
C ASP A 240 14.31 4.65 3.10
N GLY A 241 15.21 3.93 2.44
CA GLY A 241 15.18 3.71 1.00
C GLY A 241 13.93 2.96 0.52
N ALA A 242 13.39 2.06 1.35
CA ALA A 242 12.18 1.33 1.02
C ALA A 242 10.90 2.20 0.98
N ALA A 243 10.88 3.34 1.65
CA ALA A 243 9.78 4.30 1.59
C ALA A 243 9.82 5.18 0.31
N TRP A 244 10.97 5.29 -0.34
CA TRP A 244 11.17 6.20 -1.46
C TRP A 244 10.20 5.96 -2.64
N PRO A 245 9.92 4.72 -3.10
CA PRO A 245 8.95 4.52 -4.17
C PRO A 245 7.56 5.05 -3.83
N SER A 246 7.11 4.86 -2.57
CA SER A 246 5.81 5.39 -2.11
C SER A 246 5.81 6.91 -2.05
N LEU A 247 6.88 7.52 -1.57
CA LEU A 247 7.05 8.98 -1.50
C LEU A 247 7.08 9.61 -2.89
N PHE A 248 7.88 9.04 -3.79
CA PHE A 248 7.97 9.50 -5.18
C PHE A 248 6.62 9.39 -5.89
N ALA A 249 5.94 8.25 -5.77
CA ALA A 249 4.61 8.04 -6.33
C ALA A 249 3.58 9.05 -5.81
N ALA A 250 3.65 9.36 -4.52
CA ALA A 250 2.73 10.29 -3.87
C ALA A 250 2.95 11.75 -4.27
N THR A 251 4.19 12.17 -4.55
CA THR A 251 4.55 13.59 -4.56
C THR A 251 5.14 14.09 -5.89
N HIS A 252 5.85 13.23 -6.64
CA HIS A 252 6.56 13.69 -7.84
C HIS A 252 5.58 14.08 -8.96
N PRO A 253 5.72 15.26 -9.58
CA PRO A 253 4.75 15.77 -10.56
C PRO A 253 4.68 14.95 -11.86
N GLU A 254 5.79 14.35 -12.29
CA GLU A 254 5.86 13.59 -13.53
C GLU A 254 5.36 12.14 -13.44
N VAL A 255 4.99 11.67 -12.23
CA VAL A 255 4.42 10.33 -12.09
C VAL A 255 3.09 10.25 -12.85
N THR A 256 3.02 9.34 -13.81
CA THR A 256 1.84 9.15 -14.64
C THR A 256 0.82 8.22 -13.97
N ASN A 257 -0.45 8.40 -14.35
CA ASN A 257 -1.51 7.48 -13.94
C ASN A 257 -1.23 6.07 -14.47
N GLY A 258 -1.35 5.05 -13.63
CA GLY A 258 -1.04 3.65 -13.96
C GLY A 258 0.45 3.28 -13.85
N ALA A 259 1.33 4.20 -13.45
CA ALA A 259 2.75 3.87 -13.29
C ALA A 259 2.98 2.73 -12.29
N TYR A 260 3.95 1.87 -12.59
CA TYR A 260 4.52 0.91 -11.65
C TYR A 260 5.96 1.31 -11.34
N LEU A 261 6.25 1.61 -10.08
CA LEU A 261 7.52 2.16 -9.67
C LEU A 261 8.23 1.21 -8.70
N GLY A 262 9.53 1.15 -8.82
CA GLY A 262 10.40 0.40 -7.92
C GLY A 262 11.78 1.03 -7.85
N PRO A 263 12.70 0.51 -7.01
CA PRO A 263 14.07 0.99 -6.95
C PRO A 263 14.85 0.69 -8.24
N ALA A 264 15.67 1.66 -8.70
CA ALA A 264 16.52 1.57 -9.90
C ALA A 264 17.69 0.59 -9.78
N GLY A 265 18.07 0.21 -8.55
CA GLY A 265 19.25 -0.60 -8.30
C GLY A 265 19.16 -2.01 -8.86
N ARG A 266 20.29 -2.69 -8.89
CA ARG A 266 20.40 -4.06 -9.41
C ARG A 266 19.35 -4.97 -8.78
N ASP A 267 18.61 -5.71 -9.63
CA ASP A 267 17.49 -6.59 -9.23
C ASP A 267 16.34 -5.85 -8.50
N GLN A 268 16.26 -4.53 -8.66
CA GLN A 268 15.23 -3.68 -8.02
C GLN A 268 15.19 -3.82 -6.49
N THR A 269 16.34 -4.01 -5.86
CA THR A 269 16.41 -4.21 -4.40
C THR A 269 16.54 -2.90 -3.63
N SER A 270 17.17 -1.87 -4.21
CA SER A 270 17.40 -0.56 -3.60
C SER A 270 17.68 0.48 -4.68
N GLY A 271 17.72 1.76 -4.32
CA GLY A 271 18.05 2.86 -5.24
C GLY A 271 16.92 3.89 -5.38
N THR A 272 17.14 4.88 -6.27
CA THR A 272 16.14 5.89 -6.61
C THR A 272 14.91 5.26 -7.26
N PRO A 273 13.69 5.79 -7.03
CA PRO A 273 12.49 5.27 -7.66
C PRO A 273 12.50 5.51 -9.16
N GLU A 274 12.16 4.47 -9.93
CA GLU A 274 12.00 4.56 -11.39
C GLU A 274 10.82 3.68 -11.88
N PRO A 275 10.29 3.93 -13.08
CA PRO A 275 9.35 3.03 -13.72
C PRO A 275 9.95 1.65 -13.93
N VAL A 276 9.23 0.62 -13.50
CA VAL A 276 9.61 -0.78 -13.66
C VAL A 276 8.57 -1.54 -14.49
N ARG A 277 8.98 -2.68 -15.03
CA ARG A 277 8.11 -3.49 -15.88
C ARG A 277 6.98 -4.12 -15.05
N LEU A 278 5.74 -3.99 -15.55
CA LEU A 278 4.60 -4.70 -14.98
C LEU A 278 4.76 -6.23 -15.06
N PRO A 279 4.27 -6.97 -14.05
CA PRO A 279 4.12 -8.42 -14.17
C PRO A 279 3.30 -8.79 -15.41
N ALA A 280 3.71 -9.84 -16.13
CA ALA A 280 3.07 -10.22 -17.38
C ALA A 280 1.55 -10.37 -17.22
N GLY A 281 0.78 -9.70 -18.10
CA GLY A 281 -0.69 -9.71 -18.14
C GLY A 281 -1.38 -8.97 -17.00
N ALA A 282 -0.65 -8.26 -16.14
CA ALA A 282 -1.26 -7.52 -15.02
C ALA A 282 -1.98 -6.23 -15.48
N ASP A 283 -1.69 -5.77 -16.68
CA ASP A 283 -2.32 -4.64 -17.37
C ASP A 283 -3.48 -5.05 -18.31
N GLY A 284 -3.79 -6.35 -18.38
CA GLY A 284 -4.90 -6.84 -19.22
C GLY A 284 -6.25 -6.32 -18.75
N PRO A 285 -7.06 -5.69 -19.64
CA PRO A 285 -8.35 -5.12 -19.28
C PRO A 285 -9.34 -6.19 -18.77
N ASP A 286 -9.34 -7.37 -19.37
CA ASP A 286 -10.23 -8.46 -18.96
C ASP A 286 -9.91 -8.96 -17.54
N LEU A 287 -8.62 -9.10 -17.21
CA LEU A 287 -8.19 -9.47 -15.88
C LEU A 287 -8.52 -8.36 -14.86
N GLY A 288 -8.33 -7.10 -15.21
CA GLY A 288 -8.70 -5.96 -14.39
C GLY A 288 -10.19 -5.93 -14.09
N ALA A 289 -11.02 -6.03 -15.12
CA ALA A 289 -12.47 -6.04 -14.97
C ALA A 289 -12.98 -7.27 -14.19
N TRP A 290 -12.36 -8.44 -14.39
CA TRP A 290 -12.69 -9.64 -13.61
C TRP A 290 -12.35 -9.45 -12.12
N LEU A 291 -11.11 -9.03 -11.80
CA LEU A 291 -10.69 -8.84 -10.40
C LEU A 291 -11.54 -7.78 -9.70
N TRP A 292 -11.92 -6.74 -10.42
CA TRP A 292 -12.78 -5.69 -9.89
C TRP A 292 -14.15 -6.24 -9.46
N ARG A 293 -14.85 -6.92 -10.38
CA ARG A 293 -16.14 -7.56 -10.08
C ARG A 293 -16.03 -8.60 -8.95
N GLU A 294 -14.96 -9.37 -8.94
CA GLU A 294 -14.74 -10.37 -7.90
C GLU A 294 -14.47 -9.72 -6.54
N SER A 295 -13.74 -8.60 -6.52
CA SER A 295 -13.52 -7.83 -5.29
C SER A 295 -14.82 -7.21 -4.78
N GLU A 296 -15.66 -6.64 -5.65
CA GLU A 296 -16.99 -6.16 -5.27
C GLU A 296 -17.86 -7.28 -4.72
N ARG A 297 -17.88 -8.45 -5.37
CA ARG A 297 -18.64 -9.62 -4.92
C ARG A 297 -18.18 -10.13 -3.54
N LEU A 298 -16.87 -10.22 -3.33
CA LEU A 298 -16.30 -10.75 -2.08
C LEU A 298 -16.44 -9.76 -0.92
N THR A 299 -16.35 -8.48 -1.17
CA THR A 299 -16.45 -7.44 -0.13
C THR A 299 -17.87 -6.94 0.09
N GLY A 300 -18.79 -7.16 -0.86
CA GLY A 300 -20.10 -6.53 -0.86
C GLY A 300 -20.07 -5.02 -1.07
N VAL A 301 -18.91 -4.44 -1.41
CA VAL A 301 -18.73 -3.00 -1.57
C VAL A 301 -18.78 -2.65 -3.06
N THR A 302 -19.76 -1.84 -3.45
CA THR A 302 -19.80 -1.25 -4.80
C THR A 302 -18.89 -0.03 -4.84
N PHE A 303 -18.01 0.02 -5.80
CA PHE A 303 -17.05 1.12 -5.94
C PHE A 303 -17.71 2.30 -6.64
N PRO A 304 -17.85 3.47 -6.00
CA PRO A 304 -18.44 4.64 -6.62
C PRO A 304 -17.47 5.22 -7.67
N VAL A 305 -17.64 4.80 -8.91
CA VAL A 305 -16.84 5.34 -10.01
C VAL A 305 -17.37 6.72 -10.38
N PRO A 306 -16.53 7.73 -10.64
CA PRO A 306 -16.98 8.96 -11.25
C PRO A 306 -17.67 8.63 -12.58
N GLN A 307 -18.91 9.04 -12.72
CA GLN A 307 -19.55 9.04 -14.05
C GLN A 307 -18.85 10.13 -14.86
N THR A 308 -18.18 9.72 -15.94
CA THR A 308 -17.60 10.62 -16.94
C THR A 308 -18.69 11.42 -17.63
#